data_1f4862e43c10e8c649cfdd4be68f0545
#
_entry.id   1f4862e43c10e8c649cfdd4be68f0545
#
_cell.length_a   1.000
_cell.length_b   1.000
_cell.length_c   1.000
_cell.angle_alpha   90.00
_cell.angle_beta   90.00
_cell.angle_gamma   90.00
#
_symmetry.space_group_name_H-M   'P 1'
#
loop_
_entity.id
_entity.type
_entity.pdbx_description
1 polymer ?
#
loop_
_entity_poly.entity_id
_entity_poly.type
_entity_poly.pdbx_seq_one_letter_code
_entity_poly.pdbx_strand_id
1 'polypeptide(L)'
;EFKKAITFKTRAIYAETIGNPKLDVPDFEEIAKIAHEAGVPFVVDNTVGVGLVKPIDYGADIIATSATKYIGGHGTSIGGIIVDSGKFKWNNGKYPEFTEPDPSYHGIKYWDAFGNFPELGNVAFIFKARVQLLRDLGPTLSPFNAFLFLQGLEDLPLRQRRHSENALQVAQFLKNHPLVSWVNYPGLPDNPNHKVASKYLKNHYGGIVGFGIKGGLESGKKFIESVKLFSHLANIGDAKSLVIHPASTTHQQLTVEEQAATGVTPDYIRLSIGIEDPEDIIADISQALKASVKP
;
A
#
# COMPACT_ATOMS: atom_id res chain seq x y z
N GLU A 1 18.74 -3.73 -7.68
CA GLU A 1 18.07 -2.92 -8.71
C GLU A 1 18.07 -1.44 -8.34
N PHE A 2 17.60 -1.01 -7.15
CA PHE A 2 17.56 0.39 -6.72
C PHE A 2 18.89 1.11 -6.90
N LYS A 3 20.00 0.53 -6.41
CA LYS A 3 21.35 1.13 -6.52
C LYS A 3 21.75 1.42 -7.98
N LYS A 4 21.32 0.59 -8.93
CA LYS A 4 21.62 0.78 -10.37
C LYS A 4 20.78 1.86 -11.02
N ALA A 5 19.58 2.16 -10.47
CA ALA A 5 18.66 3.15 -11.00
C ALA A 5 18.95 4.58 -10.50
N ILE A 6 19.81 4.73 -9.48
CA ILE A 6 20.15 6.03 -8.91
C ILE A 6 20.99 6.84 -9.90
N THR A 7 20.61 8.09 -10.13
CA THR A 7 21.32 9.09 -10.93
C THR A 7 21.46 10.39 -10.15
N PHE A 8 22.18 11.37 -10.71
CA PHE A 8 22.26 12.71 -10.12
C PHE A 8 20.88 13.42 -10.02
N LYS A 9 19.90 12.98 -10.81
CA LYS A 9 18.52 13.50 -10.79
C LYS A 9 17.64 12.84 -9.73
N THR A 10 18.08 11.74 -9.12
CA THR A 10 17.29 11.03 -8.13
C THR A 10 17.07 11.91 -6.89
N ARG A 11 15.81 12.10 -6.50
CA ARG A 11 15.40 12.96 -5.37
C ARG A 11 14.82 12.19 -4.19
N ALA A 12 14.39 10.97 -4.41
CA ALA A 12 13.88 10.07 -3.37
C ALA A 12 13.93 8.63 -3.87
N ILE A 13 13.94 7.68 -2.95
CA ILE A 13 13.55 6.29 -3.22
C ILE A 13 12.17 6.09 -2.60
N TYR A 14 11.24 5.52 -3.37
CA TYR A 14 9.88 5.25 -2.95
C TYR A 14 9.59 3.75 -3.05
N ALA A 15 8.92 3.20 -2.02
CA ALA A 15 8.43 1.83 -2.03
C ALA A 15 7.11 1.72 -1.27
N GLU A 16 6.32 0.70 -1.57
CA GLU A 16 5.13 0.33 -0.79
C GLU A 16 5.50 -0.76 0.22
N THR A 17 4.91 -0.75 1.41
CA THR A 17 5.12 -1.79 2.43
C THR A 17 4.76 -3.17 1.93
N ILE A 18 3.65 -3.28 1.22
CA ILE A 18 3.23 -4.44 0.44
C ILE A 18 2.74 -3.87 -0.89
N GLY A 19 3.48 -4.15 -1.96
CA GLY A 19 3.19 -3.62 -3.28
C GLY A 19 1.87 -4.12 -3.85
N ASN A 20 1.16 -3.28 -4.58
CA ASN A 20 -0.08 -3.64 -5.23
C ASN A 20 0.05 -3.35 -6.74
N PRO A 21 -0.06 -4.35 -7.65
CA PRO A 21 -0.67 -5.68 -7.43
C PRO A 21 0.30 -6.84 -7.13
N LYS A 22 1.62 -6.63 -7.21
CA LYS A 22 2.63 -7.72 -7.11
C LYS A 22 2.77 -8.34 -5.71
N LEU A 23 2.33 -7.65 -4.67
CA LEU A 23 2.47 -8.03 -3.27
C LEU A 23 3.93 -8.24 -2.82
N ASP A 24 4.86 -7.55 -3.49
CA ASP A 24 6.27 -7.54 -3.11
C ASP A 24 6.43 -6.81 -1.77
N VAL A 25 7.35 -7.32 -0.95
CA VAL A 25 7.70 -6.69 0.34
C VAL A 25 9.15 -6.24 0.26
N PRO A 26 9.44 -4.95 0.42
CA PRO A 26 10.82 -4.44 0.36
C PRO A 26 11.62 -4.80 1.62
N ASP A 27 12.92 -5.00 1.49
CA ASP A 27 13.82 -4.98 2.63
C ASP A 27 14.08 -3.52 3.01
N PHE A 28 13.37 -3.02 4.03
CA PHE A 28 13.41 -1.60 4.41
C PHE A 28 14.83 -1.14 4.78
N GLU A 29 15.57 -1.93 5.55
CA GLU A 29 16.90 -1.54 6.04
C GLU A 29 17.89 -1.44 4.89
N GLU A 30 17.85 -2.39 3.94
CA GLU A 30 18.73 -2.36 2.77
C GLU A 30 18.38 -1.19 1.84
N ILE A 31 17.10 -0.89 1.63
CA ILE A 31 16.69 0.24 0.78
C ILE A 31 17.01 1.56 1.46
N ALA A 32 16.77 1.70 2.76
CA ALA A 32 17.14 2.88 3.53
C ALA A 32 18.64 3.16 3.43
N LYS A 33 19.49 2.13 3.59
CA LYS A 33 20.93 2.25 3.42
C LYS A 33 21.30 2.77 2.03
N ILE A 34 20.72 2.21 0.97
CA ILE A 34 20.95 2.65 -0.42
C ILE A 34 20.52 4.11 -0.62
N ALA A 35 19.37 4.51 -0.08
CA ALA A 35 18.87 5.87 -0.17
C ALA A 35 19.79 6.87 0.55
N HIS A 36 20.19 6.55 1.77
CA HIS A 36 21.04 7.41 2.58
C HIS A 36 22.48 7.51 2.02
N GLU A 37 23.05 6.43 1.49
CA GLU A 37 24.32 6.47 0.76
C GLU A 37 24.26 7.40 -0.46
N ALA A 38 23.09 7.49 -1.11
CA ALA A 38 22.86 8.38 -2.24
C ALA A 38 22.47 9.80 -1.80
N GLY A 39 22.31 10.07 -0.50
CA GLY A 39 21.88 11.37 0.04
C GLY A 39 20.44 11.74 -0.34
N VAL A 40 19.55 10.76 -0.50
CA VAL A 40 18.13 10.97 -0.78
C VAL A 40 17.26 10.31 0.29
N PRO A 41 16.04 10.83 0.57
CA PRO A 41 15.16 10.22 1.55
C PRO A 41 14.57 8.91 1.03
N PHE A 42 14.31 7.99 1.95
CA PHE A 42 13.50 6.81 1.72
C PHE A 42 12.06 7.08 2.15
N VAL A 43 11.16 7.07 1.18
CA VAL A 43 9.72 7.31 1.36
C VAL A 43 9.00 5.99 1.25
N VAL A 44 8.13 5.66 2.21
CA VAL A 44 7.35 4.43 2.20
C VAL A 44 5.87 4.74 2.22
N ASP A 45 5.15 4.21 1.24
CA ASP A 45 3.69 4.12 1.32
C ASP A 45 3.32 2.94 2.24
N ASN A 46 2.82 3.29 3.41
CA ASN A 46 2.43 2.31 4.42
C ASN A 46 0.91 2.05 4.42
N THR A 47 0.24 2.27 3.30
CA THR A 47 -1.22 2.12 3.22
C THR A 47 -1.66 0.70 3.58
N VAL A 48 -1.03 -0.33 3.04
CA VAL A 48 -1.37 -1.73 3.34
C VAL A 48 -0.77 -2.18 4.68
N GLY A 49 0.40 -1.66 5.03
CA GLY A 49 1.14 -2.03 6.24
C GLY A 49 0.76 -1.25 7.50
N VAL A 50 -0.15 -0.27 7.41
CA VAL A 50 -0.58 0.52 8.56
C VAL A 50 -1.13 -0.38 9.67
N GLY A 51 -0.61 -0.20 10.89
CA GLY A 51 -0.97 -1.08 12.03
C GLY A 51 -0.22 -2.43 12.06
N LEU A 52 0.48 -2.83 10.99
CA LEU A 52 1.29 -4.04 10.92
C LEU A 52 2.78 -3.76 11.16
N VAL A 53 3.29 -2.68 10.59
CA VAL A 53 4.70 -2.30 10.67
C VAL A 53 4.85 -0.78 10.75
N LYS A 54 5.95 -0.34 11.36
CA LYS A 54 6.38 1.06 11.38
C LYS A 54 7.69 1.19 10.58
N PRO A 55 7.64 1.50 9.28
CA PRO A 55 8.85 1.55 8.45
C PRO A 55 9.90 2.57 8.93
N ILE A 56 9.51 3.60 9.70
CA ILE A 56 10.44 4.55 10.34
C ILE A 56 11.43 3.83 11.27
N ASP A 57 11.01 2.78 11.95
CA ASP A 57 11.88 2.00 12.85
C ASP A 57 12.97 1.23 12.07
N TYR A 58 12.81 1.10 10.76
CA TYR A 58 13.69 0.41 9.82
C TYR A 58 14.35 1.35 8.80
N GLY A 59 14.37 2.65 9.09
CA GLY A 59 15.14 3.63 8.33
C GLY A 59 14.37 4.41 7.27
N ALA A 60 13.05 4.26 7.16
CA ALA A 60 12.26 5.16 6.33
C ALA A 60 12.29 6.58 6.91
N ASP A 61 12.43 7.58 6.06
CA ASP A 61 12.45 8.99 6.45
C ASP A 61 11.05 9.59 6.47
N ILE A 62 10.24 9.19 5.50
CA ILE A 62 8.87 9.71 5.32
C ILE A 62 7.92 8.53 5.10
N ILE A 63 6.79 8.57 5.77
CA ILE A 63 5.67 7.66 5.54
C ILE A 63 4.54 8.45 4.89
N ALA A 64 4.01 7.92 3.79
CA ALA A 64 2.71 8.31 3.24
C ALA A 64 1.71 7.19 3.49
N THR A 65 0.48 7.53 3.84
CA THR A 65 -0.56 6.53 4.08
C THR A 65 -1.90 7.06 3.59
N SER A 66 -2.57 6.32 2.71
CA SER A 66 -3.96 6.62 2.38
C SER A 66 -4.87 6.23 3.55
N ALA A 67 -5.39 7.22 4.25
CA ALA A 67 -6.37 6.99 5.32
C ALA A 67 -7.70 6.45 4.78
N THR A 68 -7.98 6.69 3.50
CA THR A 68 -9.13 6.15 2.74
C THR A 68 -9.26 4.63 2.85
N LYS A 69 -8.15 3.91 3.02
CA LYS A 69 -8.06 2.45 2.99
C LYS A 69 -8.26 1.86 4.40
N TYR A 70 -7.30 1.19 4.93
CA TYR A 70 -7.38 0.47 6.21
C TYR A 70 -7.67 1.37 7.42
N ILE A 71 -7.22 2.64 7.44
CA ILE A 71 -7.51 3.55 8.56
C ILE A 71 -9.01 3.81 8.66
N GLY A 72 -9.65 4.27 7.58
CA GLY A 72 -11.10 4.43 7.55
C GLY A 72 -11.86 3.12 7.58
N GLY A 73 -11.40 2.14 6.82
CA GLY A 73 -11.87 0.75 6.83
C GLY A 73 -13.27 0.50 6.29
N HIS A 74 -13.94 1.51 5.72
CA HIS A 74 -15.37 1.40 5.31
C HIS A 74 -15.65 2.03 3.93
N GLY A 75 -14.64 2.56 3.25
CA GLY A 75 -14.81 3.22 1.95
C GLY A 75 -15.67 4.48 1.98
N THR A 76 -15.86 5.09 3.14
CA THR A 76 -16.80 6.21 3.36
C THR A 76 -16.15 7.59 3.32
N SER A 77 -14.83 7.67 3.35
CA SER A 77 -14.10 8.94 3.42
C SER A 77 -12.77 8.88 2.69
N ILE A 78 -12.33 10.02 2.18
CA ILE A 78 -11.06 10.18 1.47
C ILE A 78 -10.15 11.06 2.31
N GLY A 79 -8.90 10.61 2.49
CA GLY A 79 -7.88 11.35 3.20
C GLY A 79 -6.54 10.65 3.19
N GLY A 80 -5.52 11.34 3.70
CA GLY A 80 -4.16 10.82 3.79
C GLY A 80 -3.42 11.37 4.99
N ILE A 81 -2.33 10.70 5.35
CA ILE A 81 -1.45 11.09 6.44
C ILE A 81 -0.01 11.03 5.91
N ILE A 82 0.76 12.05 6.25
CA ILE A 82 2.22 12.07 6.05
C ILE A 82 2.87 12.12 7.43
N VAL A 83 3.84 11.25 7.65
CA VAL A 83 4.66 11.22 8.87
C VAL A 83 6.12 11.41 8.48
N ASP A 84 6.77 12.37 9.10
CA ASP A 84 8.21 12.63 8.95
C ASP A 84 8.96 12.06 10.16
N SER A 85 10.02 11.31 9.90
CA SER A 85 10.90 10.80 10.97
C SER A 85 11.68 11.92 11.68
N GLY A 86 11.82 13.09 11.04
CA GLY A 86 12.67 14.18 11.48
C GLY A 86 14.18 13.89 11.37
N LYS A 87 14.58 12.78 10.77
CA LYS A 87 16.00 12.34 10.74
C LYS A 87 16.74 12.77 9.48
N PHE A 88 16.03 12.94 8.36
CA PHE A 88 16.68 13.27 7.09
C PHE A 88 17.19 14.72 7.08
N LYS A 89 18.44 14.91 6.64
CA LYS A 89 19.09 16.21 6.57
C LYS A 89 18.83 16.86 5.22
N TRP A 90 17.89 17.80 5.16
CA TRP A 90 17.52 18.50 3.93
C TRP A 90 18.57 19.49 3.45
N ASN A 91 19.60 19.81 4.25
CA ASN A 91 20.71 20.70 3.92
C ASN A 91 21.94 19.99 3.33
N ASN A 92 21.77 18.82 2.74
CA ASN A 92 22.88 18.03 2.19
C ASN A 92 23.33 18.45 0.77
N GLY A 93 22.87 19.61 0.29
CA GLY A 93 23.21 20.19 -1.02
C GLY A 93 22.32 19.73 -2.18
N LYS A 94 21.40 18.76 -1.96
CA LYS A 94 20.49 18.29 -3.02
C LYS A 94 19.13 18.95 -3.00
N TYR A 95 18.78 19.68 -1.95
CA TYR A 95 17.42 20.22 -1.72
C TYR A 95 17.46 21.73 -1.51
N PRO A 96 17.75 22.52 -2.57
CA PRO A 96 17.78 23.99 -2.48
C PRO A 96 16.44 24.55 -2.02
N GLU A 97 15.32 23.87 -2.29
CA GLU A 97 13.98 24.22 -1.83
C GLU A 97 13.83 24.29 -0.30
N PHE A 98 14.80 23.78 0.46
CA PHE A 98 14.83 23.90 1.92
C PHE A 98 15.90 24.89 2.42
N THR A 99 16.94 25.14 1.63
CA THR A 99 18.10 25.93 2.06
C THR A 99 18.16 27.31 1.42
N GLU A 100 17.48 27.53 0.29
CA GLU A 100 17.36 28.83 -0.37
C GLU A 100 16.10 29.58 0.09
N PRO A 101 16.08 30.91 -0.06
CA PRO A 101 14.90 31.73 0.27
C PRO A 101 13.69 31.31 -0.57
N ASP A 102 12.57 30.98 0.08
CA ASP A 102 11.34 30.63 -0.60
C ASP A 102 10.50 31.90 -0.89
N PRO A 103 10.32 32.29 -2.16
CA PRO A 103 9.58 33.50 -2.51
C PRO A 103 8.08 33.37 -2.20
N SER A 104 7.53 32.16 -2.12
CA SER A 104 6.12 31.95 -1.79
C SER A 104 5.81 32.14 -0.30
N TYR A 105 6.84 32.19 0.55
CA TYR A 105 6.68 32.36 1.99
C TYR A 105 7.68 33.39 2.57
N HIS A 106 7.62 34.62 2.08
CA HIS A 106 8.40 35.76 2.58
C HIS A 106 9.92 35.57 2.62
N GLY A 107 10.48 34.75 1.73
CA GLY A 107 11.91 34.47 1.66
C GLY A 107 12.46 33.60 2.77
N ILE A 108 11.63 32.82 3.45
CA ILE A 108 12.09 31.90 4.49
C ILE A 108 13.00 30.80 3.91
N LYS A 109 14.01 30.45 4.66
CA LYS A 109 14.80 29.23 4.46
C LYS A 109 14.31 28.18 5.44
N TYR A 110 13.60 27.16 4.95
CA TYR A 110 12.94 26.17 5.81
C TYR A 110 13.90 25.44 6.73
N TRP A 111 15.11 25.12 6.25
CA TRP A 111 16.10 24.45 7.07
C TRP A 111 16.60 25.33 8.22
N ASP A 112 16.89 26.59 7.97
CA ASP A 112 17.39 27.52 9.00
C ASP A 112 16.32 27.76 10.08
N ALA A 113 15.04 27.84 9.66
CA ALA A 113 13.93 28.12 10.59
C ALA A 113 13.42 26.86 11.33
N PHE A 114 13.42 25.68 10.67
CA PHE A 114 12.71 24.50 11.16
C PHE A 114 13.56 23.22 11.18
N GLY A 115 14.82 23.26 10.78
CA GLY A 115 15.73 22.11 10.82
C GLY A 115 16.16 21.72 12.22
N ASN A 116 16.01 22.60 13.19
CA ASN A 116 16.23 22.35 14.62
C ASN A 116 15.25 23.17 15.45
N PHE A 117 13.96 22.86 15.32
CA PHE A 117 12.90 23.58 16.03
C PHE A 117 12.88 23.15 17.51
N PRO A 118 12.75 24.08 18.46
CA PRO A 118 12.70 23.75 19.88
C PRO A 118 11.65 22.67 20.18
N GLU A 119 12.03 21.66 21.00
CA GLU A 119 11.20 20.55 21.45
C GLU A 119 10.77 19.54 20.36
N LEU A 120 10.74 19.93 19.06
CA LEU A 120 10.28 19.07 17.97
C LEU A 120 11.41 18.57 17.06
N GLY A 121 12.60 19.18 17.12
CA GLY A 121 13.73 18.84 16.25
C GLY A 121 13.52 19.28 14.80
N ASN A 122 13.90 18.43 13.85
CA ASN A 122 13.75 18.76 12.43
C ASN A 122 12.31 18.54 11.95
N VAL A 123 11.61 19.62 11.70
CA VAL A 123 10.24 19.65 11.16
C VAL A 123 10.15 20.42 9.83
N ALA A 124 11.30 20.69 9.19
CA ALA A 124 11.37 21.50 7.97
C ALA A 124 10.47 20.95 6.85
N PHE A 125 10.46 19.62 6.65
CA PHE A 125 9.64 19.00 5.61
C PHE A 125 8.14 19.18 5.87
N ILE A 126 7.69 18.89 7.08
CA ILE A 126 6.27 19.01 7.44
C ILE A 126 5.80 20.47 7.40
N PHE A 127 6.61 21.42 7.88
CA PHE A 127 6.26 22.84 7.79
C PHE A 127 6.15 23.28 6.34
N LYS A 128 7.12 22.96 5.48
CA LYS A 128 7.04 23.29 4.05
C LYS A 128 5.80 22.67 3.40
N ALA A 129 5.49 21.41 3.67
CA ALA A 129 4.30 20.76 3.14
C ALA A 129 3.01 21.48 3.58
N ARG A 130 2.94 21.96 4.81
CA ARG A 130 1.76 22.65 5.35
C ARG A 130 1.64 24.10 4.87
N VAL A 131 2.72 24.89 4.96
CA VAL A 131 2.63 26.34 4.71
C VAL A 131 2.76 26.70 3.24
N GLN A 132 3.19 25.80 2.39
CA GLN A 132 3.24 25.97 0.94
C GLN A 132 2.17 25.12 0.25
N LEU A 133 2.29 23.78 0.27
CA LEU A 133 1.42 22.92 -0.51
C LEU A 133 -0.01 22.88 0.04
N LEU A 134 -0.19 22.61 1.33
CA LEU A 134 -1.53 22.54 1.93
C LEU A 134 -2.24 23.90 1.86
N ARG A 135 -1.53 24.97 2.26
CA ARG A 135 -2.11 26.33 2.27
C ARG A 135 -2.46 26.81 0.87
N ASP A 136 -1.54 26.65 -0.09
CA ASP A 136 -1.69 27.30 -1.42
C ASP A 136 -2.56 26.47 -2.37
N LEU A 137 -2.52 25.13 -2.28
CA LEU A 137 -3.33 24.23 -3.10
C LEU A 137 -4.66 23.82 -2.43
N GLY A 138 -4.77 23.95 -1.10
CA GLY A 138 -6.00 23.76 -0.35
C GLY A 138 -6.47 22.31 -0.14
N PRO A 139 -5.63 21.22 -0.21
CA PRO A 139 -6.10 19.85 0.00
C PRO A 139 -6.36 19.57 1.49
N THR A 140 -7.27 20.32 2.08
CA THR A 140 -7.61 20.25 3.50
C THR A 140 -8.62 19.12 3.76
N LEU A 141 -8.33 18.29 4.76
CA LEU A 141 -9.22 17.24 5.21
C LEU A 141 -10.50 17.83 5.82
N SER A 142 -11.67 17.35 5.38
CA SER A 142 -12.93 17.76 6.00
C SER A 142 -12.99 17.30 7.45
N PRO A 143 -13.57 18.10 8.38
CA PRO A 143 -13.73 17.69 9.78
C PRO A 143 -14.56 16.40 9.95
N PHE A 144 -15.56 16.18 9.09
CA PHE A 144 -16.36 14.97 9.12
C PHE A 144 -15.54 13.73 8.70
N ASN A 145 -14.70 13.84 7.66
CA ASN A 145 -13.79 12.75 7.30
C ASN A 145 -12.76 12.48 8.40
N ALA A 146 -12.25 13.52 9.06
CA ALA A 146 -11.35 13.36 10.20
C ALA A 146 -12.01 12.58 11.34
N PHE A 147 -13.28 12.88 11.65
CA PHE A 147 -14.06 12.17 12.65
C PHE A 147 -14.21 10.68 12.30
N LEU A 148 -14.55 10.36 11.04
CA LEU A 148 -14.66 8.96 10.58
C LEU A 148 -13.32 8.22 10.65
N PHE A 149 -12.20 8.89 10.36
CA PHE A 149 -10.88 8.28 10.50
C PHE A 149 -10.48 8.05 11.95
N LEU A 150 -10.84 8.93 12.86
CA LEU A 150 -10.62 8.72 14.30
C LEU A 150 -11.37 7.51 14.79
N GLN A 151 -12.64 7.33 14.38
CA GLN A 151 -13.39 6.11 14.69
C GLN A 151 -12.74 4.86 14.12
N GLY A 152 -12.30 4.89 12.85
CA GLY A 152 -11.62 3.76 12.23
C GLY A 152 -10.28 3.40 12.86
N LEU A 153 -9.61 4.36 13.51
CA LEU A 153 -8.36 4.11 14.24
C LEU A 153 -8.56 3.30 15.53
N GLU A 154 -9.72 3.40 16.16
CA GLU A 154 -9.99 2.74 17.45
C GLU A 154 -9.90 1.22 17.35
N ASP A 155 -10.35 0.64 16.23
CA ASP A 155 -10.37 -0.80 16.00
C ASP A 155 -9.38 -1.27 14.91
N LEU A 156 -8.57 -0.37 14.35
CA LEU A 156 -7.60 -0.68 13.28
C LEU A 156 -6.74 -1.92 13.57
N PRO A 157 -6.13 -2.10 14.76
CA PRO A 157 -5.31 -3.28 15.04
C PRO A 157 -6.11 -4.60 15.01
N LEU A 158 -7.37 -4.57 15.44
CA LEU A 158 -8.27 -5.73 15.40
C LEU A 158 -8.63 -6.08 13.96
N ARG A 159 -8.99 -5.09 13.14
CA ARG A 159 -9.33 -5.28 11.73
C ARG A 159 -8.11 -5.79 10.94
N GLN A 160 -6.94 -5.20 11.12
CA GLN A 160 -5.71 -5.63 10.42
C GLN A 160 -5.34 -7.08 10.74
N ARG A 161 -5.51 -7.49 12.00
CA ARG A 161 -5.33 -8.90 12.39
C ARG A 161 -6.32 -9.79 11.65
N ARG A 162 -7.62 -9.46 11.71
CA ARG A 162 -8.68 -10.27 11.09
C ARG A 162 -8.53 -10.34 9.58
N HIS A 163 -8.22 -9.22 8.90
CA HIS A 163 -7.89 -9.20 7.48
C HIS A 163 -6.76 -10.19 7.14
N SER A 164 -5.67 -10.17 7.91
CA SER A 164 -4.52 -11.04 7.67
C SER A 164 -4.82 -12.51 7.92
N GLU A 165 -5.55 -12.83 8.99
CA GLU A 165 -5.97 -14.19 9.33
C GLU A 165 -6.89 -14.77 8.26
N ASN A 166 -7.90 -14.00 7.84
CA ASN A 166 -8.81 -14.39 6.77
C ASN A 166 -8.07 -14.58 5.43
N ALA A 167 -7.18 -13.63 5.09
CA ALA A 167 -6.40 -13.70 3.84
C ALA A 167 -5.49 -14.94 3.79
N LEU A 168 -4.89 -15.33 4.91
CA LEU A 168 -4.08 -16.53 4.99
C LEU A 168 -4.92 -17.79 4.74
N GLN A 169 -6.10 -17.91 5.36
CA GLN A 169 -7.01 -19.04 5.15
C GLN A 169 -7.49 -19.11 3.70
N VAL A 170 -7.86 -17.97 3.12
CA VAL A 170 -8.25 -17.88 1.70
C VAL A 170 -7.10 -18.28 0.78
N ALA A 171 -5.87 -17.79 1.04
CA ALA A 171 -4.70 -18.13 0.24
C ALA A 171 -4.38 -19.65 0.30
N GLN A 172 -4.49 -20.26 1.47
CA GLN A 172 -4.32 -21.70 1.66
C GLN A 172 -5.40 -22.53 0.93
N PHE A 173 -6.65 -22.08 0.98
CA PHE A 173 -7.75 -22.70 0.24
C PHE A 173 -7.51 -22.62 -1.27
N LEU A 174 -7.20 -21.43 -1.79
CA LEU A 174 -6.94 -21.21 -3.22
C LEU A 174 -5.75 -22.03 -3.72
N LYS A 175 -4.68 -22.13 -2.93
CA LYS A 175 -3.48 -22.89 -3.29
C LYS A 175 -3.76 -24.37 -3.58
N ASN A 176 -4.73 -24.95 -2.90
CA ASN A 176 -5.11 -26.35 -3.05
C ASN A 176 -6.29 -26.56 -4.01
N HIS A 177 -6.81 -25.49 -4.61
CA HIS A 177 -8.02 -25.59 -5.44
C HIS A 177 -7.68 -25.96 -6.90
N PRO A 178 -8.35 -26.98 -7.50
CA PRO A 178 -8.01 -27.49 -8.83
C PRO A 178 -8.17 -26.47 -9.97
N LEU A 179 -8.99 -25.43 -9.81
CA LEU A 179 -9.25 -24.39 -10.80
C LEU A 179 -8.32 -23.16 -10.65
N VAL A 180 -7.38 -23.21 -9.73
CA VAL A 180 -6.38 -22.16 -9.51
C VAL A 180 -5.04 -22.62 -10.07
N SER A 181 -4.35 -21.71 -10.79
CA SER A 181 -3.03 -21.98 -11.40
C SER A 181 -1.88 -21.55 -10.49
N TRP A 182 -2.04 -20.45 -9.78
CA TRP A 182 -1.04 -19.90 -8.85
C TRP A 182 -1.73 -19.01 -7.80
N VAL A 183 -1.06 -18.83 -6.65
CA VAL A 183 -1.49 -17.91 -5.59
C VAL A 183 -0.30 -17.04 -5.18
N ASN A 184 -0.51 -15.76 -5.07
CA ASN A 184 0.46 -14.81 -4.56
C ASN A 184 -0.06 -14.20 -3.25
N TYR A 185 0.60 -14.54 -2.15
CA TYR A 185 0.34 -13.98 -0.83
C TYR A 185 1.61 -14.10 0.04
N PRO A 186 2.15 -13.01 0.60
CA PRO A 186 3.40 -13.04 1.35
C PRO A 186 3.39 -13.94 2.60
N GLY A 187 2.20 -14.26 3.10
CA GLY A 187 2.01 -15.18 4.24
C GLY A 187 2.19 -16.67 3.92
N LEU A 188 2.24 -17.04 2.65
CA LEU A 188 2.50 -18.44 2.27
C LEU A 188 4.00 -18.75 2.37
N PRO A 189 4.41 -19.86 3.03
CA PRO A 189 5.84 -20.16 3.27
C PRO A 189 6.68 -20.33 2.00
N ASP A 190 6.07 -20.70 0.88
CA ASP A 190 6.72 -20.84 -0.42
C ASP A 190 6.68 -19.59 -1.28
N ASN A 191 6.06 -18.50 -0.80
CA ASN A 191 6.11 -17.21 -1.49
C ASN A 191 7.54 -16.65 -1.43
N PRO A 192 8.09 -16.15 -2.55
CA PRO A 192 9.46 -15.61 -2.59
C PRO A 192 9.68 -14.43 -1.61
N ASN A 193 8.64 -13.68 -1.28
CA ASN A 193 8.70 -12.57 -0.33
C ASN A 193 8.51 -12.99 1.13
N HIS A 194 8.15 -14.24 1.41
CA HIS A 194 7.78 -14.69 2.77
C HIS A 194 8.86 -14.41 3.81
N LYS A 195 10.12 -14.67 3.48
CA LYS A 195 11.25 -14.44 4.39
C LYS A 195 11.38 -12.98 4.79
N VAL A 196 11.30 -12.06 3.82
CA VAL A 196 11.39 -10.61 4.07
C VAL A 196 10.13 -10.12 4.76
N ALA A 197 8.96 -10.57 4.33
CA ALA A 197 7.69 -10.24 4.97
C ALA A 197 7.66 -10.65 6.45
N SER A 198 8.12 -11.85 6.79
CA SER A 198 8.17 -12.35 8.17
C SER A 198 9.12 -11.55 9.06
N LYS A 199 10.20 -10.97 8.48
CA LYS A 199 11.12 -10.09 9.21
C LYS A 199 10.40 -8.83 9.76
N TYR A 200 9.47 -8.27 8.99
CA TYR A 200 8.87 -6.97 9.28
C TYR A 200 7.42 -7.03 9.77
N LEU A 201 6.62 -7.97 9.24
CA LEU A 201 5.16 -7.98 9.41
C LEU A 201 4.65 -8.86 10.56
N LYS A 202 5.53 -9.51 11.32
CA LYS A 202 5.22 -10.24 12.57
C LYS A 202 4.01 -11.18 12.46
N ASN A 203 3.99 -12.03 11.41
CA ASN A 203 2.93 -13.02 11.12
C ASN A 203 1.56 -12.46 10.70
N HIS A 204 1.48 -11.17 10.37
CA HIS A 204 0.29 -10.56 9.77
C HIS A 204 0.65 -9.94 8.42
N TYR A 205 0.23 -10.58 7.32
CA TYR A 205 0.75 -10.28 5.97
C TYR A 205 -0.21 -9.45 5.11
N GLY A 206 -1.14 -8.73 5.75
CA GLY A 206 -2.14 -7.89 5.09
C GLY A 206 -3.32 -8.66 4.53
N GLY A 207 -4.29 -7.93 3.99
CA GLY A 207 -5.57 -8.46 3.53
C GLY A 207 -5.68 -8.64 2.00
N ILE A 208 -4.60 -8.55 1.24
CA ILE A 208 -4.66 -8.65 -0.23
C ILE A 208 -4.12 -10.00 -0.68
N VAL A 209 -4.90 -10.72 -1.49
CA VAL A 209 -4.51 -12.01 -2.09
C VAL A 209 -4.66 -11.90 -3.61
N GLY A 210 -3.62 -12.29 -4.33
CA GLY A 210 -3.65 -12.45 -5.78
C GLY A 210 -3.69 -13.92 -6.17
N PHE A 211 -4.45 -14.29 -7.21
CA PHE A 211 -4.40 -15.64 -7.73
C PHE A 211 -4.72 -15.69 -9.23
N GLY A 212 -4.23 -16.71 -9.91
CA GLY A 212 -4.53 -17.02 -11.29
C GLY A 212 -5.65 -18.04 -11.41
N ILE A 213 -6.71 -17.72 -12.18
CA ILE A 213 -7.81 -18.64 -12.46
C ILE A 213 -7.54 -19.43 -13.74
N LYS A 214 -7.72 -20.75 -13.74
CA LYS A 214 -7.63 -21.56 -14.97
C LYS A 214 -8.74 -21.17 -15.94
N GLY A 215 -8.39 -21.07 -17.23
CA GLY A 215 -9.31 -20.58 -18.27
C GLY A 215 -9.14 -19.09 -18.61
N GLY A 216 -8.20 -18.40 -17.96
CA GLY A 216 -7.77 -17.04 -18.32
C GLY A 216 -8.87 -15.99 -18.17
N LEU A 217 -8.86 -15.00 -19.10
CA LEU A 217 -9.72 -13.81 -19.06
C LEU A 217 -11.22 -14.13 -18.92
N GLU A 218 -11.73 -15.06 -19.72
CA GLU A 218 -13.18 -15.38 -19.73
C GLU A 218 -13.63 -16.03 -18.43
N SER A 219 -12.82 -16.96 -17.88
CA SER A 219 -13.10 -17.54 -16.56
C SER A 219 -12.99 -16.49 -15.46
N GLY A 220 -12.06 -15.54 -15.56
CA GLY A 220 -11.94 -14.43 -14.64
C GLY A 220 -13.18 -13.54 -14.62
N LYS A 221 -13.72 -13.18 -15.79
CA LYS A 221 -14.97 -12.42 -15.90
C LYS A 221 -16.14 -13.16 -15.27
N LYS A 222 -16.34 -14.44 -15.63
CA LYS A 222 -17.41 -15.27 -15.06
C LYS A 222 -17.28 -15.42 -13.55
N PHE A 223 -16.05 -15.53 -13.02
CA PHE A 223 -15.80 -15.55 -11.59
C PHE A 223 -16.29 -14.27 -10.92
N ILE A 224 -15.90 -13.09 -11.44
CA ILE A 224 -16.33 -11.78 -10.92
C ILE A 224 -17.86 -11.64 -10.93
N GLU A 225 -18.51 -12.08 -12.01
CA GLU A 225 -19.97 -12.01 -12.16
C GLU A 225 -20.71 -13.00 -11.23
N SER A 226 -20.02 -14.02 -10.72
CA SER A 226 -20.61 -15.10 -9.92
C SER A 226 -20.47 -14.92 -8.41
N VAL A 227 -19.59 -14.02 -7.94
CA VAL A 227 -19.47 -13.74 -6.50
C VAL A 227 -20.74 -13.09 -5.95
N LYS A 228 -21.07 -13.38 -4.69
CA LYS A 228 -22.29 -12.92 -4.03
C LYS A 228 -22.00 -12.10 -2.78
N LEU A 229 -20.96 -12.49 -2.03
CA LEU A 229 -20.49 -11.78 -0.83
C LEU A 229 -19.55 -10.64 -1.21
N PHE A 230 -18.63 -10.92 -2.14
CA PHE A 230 -17.65 -9.93 -2.59
C PHE A 230 -18.31 -8.80 -3.38
N SER A 231 -17.92 -7.56 -3.09
CA SER A 231 -18.28 -6.43 -3.95
C SER A 231 -17.23 -6.26 -5.09
N HIS A 232 -17.70 -6.13 -6.32
CA HIS A 232 -16.85 -5.80 -7.47
C HIS A 232 -16.49 -4.32 -7.41
N LEU A 233 -15.39 -3.99 -6.76
CA LEU A 233 -14.96 -2.61 -6.50
C LEU A 233 -13.43 -2.51 -6.41
N ALA A 234 -12.87 -1.54 -7.13
CA ALA A 234 -11.43 -1.24 -7.12
C ALA A 234 -11.01 -0.47 -5.86
N ASN A 235 -11.12 -1.09 -4.69
CA ASN A 235 -10.63 -0.56 -3.42
C ASN A 235 -9.85 -1.65 -2.67
N ILE A 236 -9.30 -1.32 -1.49
CA ILE A 236 -8.63 -2.24 -0.57
C ILE A 236 -8.85 -1.79 0.87
N GLY A 237 -8.73 -2.72 1.82
CA GLY A 237 -8.77 -2.40 3.25
C GLY A 237 -10.16 -2.01 3.78
N ASP A 238 -11.21 -2.31 3.03
CA ASP A 238 -12.59 -2.22 3.51
C ASP A 238 -12.91 -3.41 4.42
N ALA A 239 -13.75 -3.20 5.41
CA ALA A 239 -14.29 -4.27 6.25
C ALA A 239 -15.01 -5.34 5.43
N LYS A 240 -15.54 -4.98 4.26
CA LYS A 240 -16.14 -5.90 3.29
C LYS A 240 -15.09 -6.47 2.35
N SER A 241 -15.27 -7.72 1.97
CA SER A 241 -14.46 -8.36 0.95
C SER A 241 -14.74 -7.79 -0.45
N LEU A 242 -13.67 -7.43 -1.17
CA LEU A 242 -13.73 -6.82 -2.49
C LEU A 242 -12.95 -7.65 -3.50
N VAL A 243 -13.37 -7.60 -4.76
CA VAL A 243 -12.73 -8.32 -5.85
C VAL A 243 -12.62 -7.46 -7.09
N ILE A 244 -11.52 -7.59 -7.81
CA ILE A 244 -11.36 -7.07 -9.18
C ILE A 244 -10.62 -8.06 -10.06
N HIS A 245 -10.83 -7.91 -11.37
CA HIS A 245 -10.00 -8.48 -12.42
C HIS A 245 -9.15 -7.37 -13.03
N PRO A 246 -7.88 -7.16 -12.59
CA PRO A 246 -7.11 -5.98 -12.94
C PRO A 246 -6.92 -5.77 -14.44
N ALA A 247 -6.71 -6.83 -15.22
CA ALA A 247 -6.48 -6.75 -16.65
C ALA A 247 -7.65 -6.12 -17.41
N SER A 248 -8.91 -6.33 -16.97
CA SER A 248 -10.10 -5.77 -17.63
C SER A 248 -10.67 -4.53 -16.92
N THR A 249 -10.04 -4.06 -15.85
CA THR A 249 -10.52 -2.91 -15.05
C THR A 249 -9.41 -1.88 -14.85
N THR A 250 -8.68 -1.94 -13.76
CA THR A 250 -7.69 -0.93 -13.33
C THR A 250 -6.48 -0.81 -14.26
N HIS A 251 -6.17 -1.83 -15.04
CA HIS A 251 -5.04 -1.87 -15.97
C HIS A 251 -5.45 -2.03 -17.44
N GLN A 252 -6.74 -1.90 -17.77
CA GLN A 252 -7.25 -2.10 -19.13
C GLN A 252 -6.67 -1.15 -20.18
N GLN A 253 -6.14 -0.01 -19.76
CA GLN A 253 -5.51 0.99 -20.63
C GLN A 253 -4.05 0.66 -20.95
N LEU A 254 -3.45 -0.32 -20.27
CA LEU A 254 -2.08 -0.76 -20.54
C LEU A 254 -2.05 -1.82 -21.64
N THR A 255 -0.94 -1.87 -22.40
CA THR A 255 -0.69 -2.98 -23.32
C THR A 255 -0.46 -4.28 -22.56
N VAL A 256 -0.53 -5.41 -23.25
CA VAL A 256 -0.30 -6.74 -22.62
C VAL A 256 1.10 -6.82 -22.01
N GLU A 257 2.11 -6.23 -22.66
CA GLU A 257 3.49 -6.19 -22.18
C GLU A 257 3.61 -5.31 -20.93
N GLU A 258 2.95 -4.16 -20.90
CA GLU A 258 2.92 -3.26 -19.75
C GLU A 258 2.16 -3.89 -18.57
N GLN A 259 1.02 -4.56 -18.83
CA GLN A 259 0.31 -5.33 -17.81
C GLN A 259 1.21 -6.41 -17.20
N ALA A 260 1.88 -7.20 -18.04
CA ALA A 260 2.82 -8.23 -17.60
C ALA A 260 3.97 -7.64 -16.76
N ALA A 261 4.52 -6.49 -17.15
CA ALA A 261 5.57 -5.79 -16.41
C ALA A 261 5.11 -5.35 -15.01
N THR A 262 3.82 -5.00 -14.85
CA THR A 262 3.22 -4.68 -13.55
C THR A 262 2.79 -5.92 -12.76
N GLY A 263 2.94 -7.13 -13.31
CA GLY A 263 2.54 -8.40 -12.69
C GLY A 263 1.06 -8.75 -12.87
N VAL A 264 0.39 -8.08 -13.82
CA VAL A 264 -1.00 -8.35 -14.17
C VAL A 264 -1.05 -9.27 -15.40
N THR A 265 -1.60 -10.47 -15.20
CA THR A 265 -1.83 -11.45 -16.27
C THR A 265 -3.33 -11.56 -16.59
N PRO A 266 -3.72 -12.09 -17.78
CA PRO A 266 -5.14 -12.23 -18.12
C PRO A 266 -5.96 -13.12 -17.19
N ASP A 267 -5.31 -14.01 -16.41
CA ASP A 267 -5.92 -14.90 -15.43
C ASP A 267 -5.92 -14.33 -14.01
N TYR A 268 -5.33 -13.14 -13.79
CA TYR A 268 -5.12 -12.56 -12.46
C TYR A 268 -6.42 -12.02 -11.85
N ILE A 269 -6.79 -12.55 -10.69
CA ILE A 269 -7.83 -12.03 -9.81
C ILE A 269 -7.17 -11.45 -8.55
N ARG A 270 -7.54 -10.22 -8.17
CA ARG A 270 -7.12 -9.62 -6.90
C ARG A 270 -8.30 -9.58 -5.94
N LEU A 271 -8.12 -10.18 -4.78
CA LEU A 271 -9.02 -10.12 -3.65
C LEU A 271 -8.49 -9.12 -2.61
N SER A 272 -9.35 -8.27 -2.07
CA SER A 272 -9.13 -7.56 -0.82
C SER A 272 -10.05 -8.19 0.21
N ILE A 273 -9.47 -9.01 1.06
CA ILE A 273 -10.21 -9.84 2.01
C ILE A 273 -10.68 -8.98 3.19
N GLY A 274 -11.96 -9.03 3.48
CA GLY A 274 -12.60 -8.31 4.57
C GLY A 274 -12.50 -9.03 5.92
N ILE A 275 -13.35 -8.61 6.84
CA ILE A 275 -13.38 -9.14 8.22
C ILE A 275 -14.57 -10.06 8.49
N GLU A 276 -15.32 -10.44 7.44
CA GLU A 276 -16.44 -11.39 7.50
C GLU A 276 -15.94 -12.74 8.01
N ASP A 277 -16.86 -13.67 8.22
CA ASP A 277 -16.51 -15.03 8.61
C ASP A 277 -15.70 -15.71 7.47
N PRO A 278 -14.54 -16.32 7.75
CA PRO A 278 -13.71 -16.92 6.72
C PRO A 278 -14.38 -18.09 5.99
N GLU A 279 -15.32 -18.80 6.64
CA GLU A 279 -16.07 -19.88 6.00
C GLU A 279 -17.04 -19.32 4.93
N ASP A 280 -17.68 -18.18 5.20
CA ASP A 280 -18.54 -17.49 4.23
C ASP A 280 -17.74 -16.94 3.04
N ILE A 281 -16.58 -16.34 3.31
CA ILE A 281 -15.65 -15.86 2.27
C ILE A 281 -15.23 -17.02 1.35
N ILE A 282 -14.80 -18.14 1.94
CA ILE A 282 -14.36 -19.34 1.20
C ILE A 282 -15.52 -19.97 0.45
N ALA A 283 -16.71 -20.03 1.02
CA ALA A 283 -17.89 -20.57 0.37
C ALA A 283 -18.25 -19.76 -0.88
N ASP A 284 -18.20 -18.43 -0.80
CA ASP A 284 -18.45 -17.56 -1.96
C ASP A 284 -17.43 -17.75 -3.06
N ILE A 285 -16.13 -17.76 -2.72
CA ILE A 285 -15.06 -18.04 -3.68
C ILE A 285 -15.25 -19.43 -4.34
N SER A 286 -15.57 -20.46 -3.55
CA SER A 286 -15.74 -21.82 -4.05
C SER A 286 -16.89 -21.93 -5.05
N GLN A 287 -18.05 -21.32 -4.75
CA GLN A 287 -19.19 -21.34 -5.68
C GLN A 287 -18.89 -20.55 -6.96
N ALA A 288 -18.20 -19.40 -6.86
CA ALA A 288 -17.82 -18.59 -8.02
C ALA A 288 -16.79 -19.29 -8.92
N LEU A 289 -15.79 -19.96 -8.34
CA LEU A 289 -14.84 -20.82 -9.09
C LEU A 289 -15.56 -21.94 -9.86
N LYS A 290 -16.53 -22.61 -9.24
CA LYS A 290 -17.32 -23.64 -9.91
C LYS A 290 -18.18 -23.08 -11.05
N ALA A 291 -18.73 -21.87 -10.88
CA ALA A 291 -19.51 -21.21 -11.92
C ALA A 291 -18.65 -20.75 -13.12
N SER A 292 -17.39 -20.38 -12.87
CA SER A 292 -16.47 -19.87 -13.91
C SER A 292 -16.10 -20.88 -15.01
N VAL A 293 -16.22 -22.19 -14.74
CA VAL A 293 -15.89 -23.29 -15.68
C VAL A 293 -17.13 -23.92 -16.32
N LYS A 294 -18.35 -23.47 -15.98
CA LYS A 294 -19.55 -23.93 -16.67
C LYS A 294 -19.61 -23.32 -18.06
N PRO A 295 -19.99 -24.10 -19.08
CA PRO A 295 -20.12 -23.62 -20.46
C PRO A 295 -21.12 -22.50 -20.64
#